data_46c8a8b2d1d5a97091915806a6dbb9fb
#
_entry.id   46c8a8b2d1d5a97091915806a6dbb9fb
#
_cell.length_a   1.000
_cell.length_b   1.000
_cell.length_c   1.000
_cell.angle_alpha   90.00
_cell.angle_beta   90.00
_cell.angle_gamma   90.00
#
_symmetry.space_group_name_H-M   'P 1'
#
loop_
_entity.id
_entity.type
_entity.pdbx_description
1 polymer ?
#
loop_
_entity_poly.entity_id
_entity_poly.type
_entity_poly.pdbx_seq_one_letter_code
_entity_poly.pdbx_strand_id
1 'polypeptide(L)'
;MGIPYAEVIGDPIAHSKSPLIHKFWLEKLGQEGEYRRTLVTPDELSGYFASRREDPDWRGCNLTMPHKRAVLDLLPELDPFAARVRAVNAVIPTAEANLIGHNTDAAGFMEPLRPLLADRHLFRMARIFGAGGAARGIADALRGEGFALVVAARRIEQAEELVQGLDRHFNHAVALEHFAEPTEFAFDDRSGILDLVVNTTPLGMSGREPLPIDFSHVPPGAVIYDVVYDPVETPLLREARYRGHTVIGGLAMLIGQAAAAFELFFGAPAPRQHDAELRELLTS
;
A
#
# COMPACT_ATOMS: atom_id res chain seq x y z
N MET A 1 -21.67 -27.53 -1.88
CA MET A 1 -20.74 -26.42 -2.06
C MET A 1 -20.30 -26.03 -0.66
N GLY A 2 -19.01 -25.80 -0.47
CA GLY A 2 -18.50 -25.30 0.79
C GLY A 2 -18.79 -23.79 0.94
N ILE A 3 -18.31 -23.21 2.04
CA ILE A 3 -18.41 -21.76 2.26
C ILE A 3 -17.39 -21.05 1.39
N PRO A 4 -17.78 -20.10 0.53
CA PRO A 4 -16.84 -19.35 -0.29
C PRO A 4 -15.84 -18.56 0.57
N TYR A 5 -14.56 -18.56 0.20
CA TYR A 5 -13.56 -17.90 0.99
C TYR A 5 -12.49 -17.19 0.16
N ALA A 6 -11.94 -16.12 0.75
CA ALA A 6 -10.71 -15.49 0.31
C ALA A 6 -9.68 -15.50 1.45
N GLU A 7 -8.46 -15.12 1.14
CA GLU A 7 -7.41 -15.16 2.15
C GLU A 7 -6.33 -14.10 1.91
N VAL A 8 -5.54 -13.81 2.93
CA VAL A 8 -4.30 -13.05 2.78
C VAL A 8 -3.12 -13.97 3.00
N ILE A 9 -2.15 -13.91 2.08
CA ILE A 9 -0.93 -14.70 2.12
C ILE A 9 0.31 -13.82 2.26
N GLY A 10 1.31 -14.33 2.97
CA GLY A 10 2.59 -13.63 3.18
C GLY A 10 3.46 -14.37 4.18
N ASP A 11 4.68 -13.85 4.40
CA ASP A 11 5.62 -14.35 5.39
C ASP A 11 6.45 -13.18 5.97
N PRO A 12 6.20 -12.82 7.24
CA PRO A 12 5.16 -13.30 8.18
C PRO A 12 3.75 -12.74 7.87
N ILE A 13 2.69 -13.43 8.35
CA ILE A 13 1.30 -13.02 8.09
C ILE A 13 0.44 -12.89 9.37
N ALA A 14 0.92 -13.34 10.51
CA ALA A 14 0.16 -13.43 11.76
C ALA A 14 -0.50 -12.10 12.19
N HIS A 15 0.14 -10.96 11.90
CA HIS A 15 -0.29 -9.62 12.32
C HIS A 15 -1.26 -8.94 11.33
N SER A 16 -1.62 -9.60 10.21
CA SER A 16 -2.53 -8.99 9.24
C SER A 16 -3.91 -8.72 9.85
N LYS A 17 -4.40 -7.50 9.72
CA LYS A 17 -5.77 -7.08 10.14
C LYS A 17 -6.81 -7.33 9.03
N SER A 18 -6.42 -7.77 7.83
CA SER A 18 -7.35 -8.01 6.71
C SER A 18 -8.49 -8.96 7.05
N PRO A 19 -8.30 -10.07 7.80
CA PRO A 19 -9.42 -10.93 8.18
C PRO A 19 -10.48 -10.24 9.03
N LEU A 20 -10.10 -9.34 9.94
CA LEU A 20 -11.06 -8.55 10.73
C LEU A 20 -11.90 -7.64 9.83
N ILE A 21 -11.26 -7.00 8.84
CA ILE A 21 -11.92 -6.09 7.90
C ILE A 21 -12.94 -6.84 7.04
N HIS A 22 -12.51 -7.90 6.36
CA HIS A 22 -13.38 -8.64 5.45
C HIS A 22 -14.51 -9.35 6.17
N LYS A 23 -14.24 -9.95 7.35
CA LYS A 23 -15.26 -10.56 8.19
C LYS A 23 -16.32 -9.53 8.62
N PHE A 24 -15.88 -8.36 9.09
CA PHE A 24 -16.80 -7.27 9.48
C PHE A 24 -17.73 -6.89 8.32
N TRP A 25 -17.20 -6.76 7.10
CA TRP A 25 -18.02 -6.41 5.94
C TRP A 25 -18.97 -7.52 5.51
N LEU A 26 -18.54 -8.79 5.53
CA LEU A 26 -19.41 -9.92 5.27
C LEU A 26 -20.58 -9.96 6.25
N GLU A 27 -20.33 -9.74 7.56
CA GLU A 27 -21.36 -9.67 8.59
C GLU A 27 -22.34 -8.50 8.36
N LYS A 28 -21.83 -7.29 8.02
CA LYS A 28 -22.66 -6.12 7.73
C LYS A 28 -23.57 -6.30 6.50
N LEU A 29 -23.11 -7.07 5.52
CA LEU A 29 -23.90 -7.39 4.32
C LEU A 29 -24.80 -8.60 4.49
N GLY A 30 -24.66 -9.39 5.57
CA GLY A 30 -25.32 -10.67 5.71
C GLY A 30 -24.92 -11.67 4.61
N GLN A 31 -23.72 -11.50 4.06
CA GLN A 31 -23.19 -12.34 2.99
C GLN A 31 -22.41 -13.51 3.57
N GLU A 32 -22.71 -14.72 3.12
CA GLU A 32 -21.94 -15.91 3.51
C GLU A 32 -20.56 -15.88 2.87
N GLY A 33 -19.53 -16.11 3.68
CA GLY A 33 -18.14 -16.15 3.23
C GLY A 33 -17.16 -16.11 4.40
N GLU A 34 -15.92 -16.46 4.11
CA GLU A 34 -14.82 -16.39 5.07
C GLU A 34 -13.64 -15.62 4.50
N TYR A 35 -12.83 -15.06 5.39
CA TYR A 35 -11.54 -14.52 5.02
C TYR A 35 -10.47 -14.98 6.01
N ARG A 36 -9.40 -15.59 5.48
CA ARG A 36 -8.42 -16.33 6.26
C ARG A 36 -7.03 -15.68 6.19
N ARG A 37 -6.15 -16.03 7.14
CA ARG A 37 -4.70 -15.83 7.05
C ARG A 37 -4.05 -17.13 6.69
N THR A 38 -3.19 -17.14 5.69
CA THR A 38 -2.44 -18.33 5.30
C THR A 38 -0.96 -17.97 5.19
N LEU A 39 -0.14 -18.59 6.03
CA LEU A 39 1.31 -18.46 5.90
C LEU A 39 1.74 -19.21 4.64
N VAL A 40 2.41 -18.51 3.76
CA VAL A 40 3.01 -19.06 2.55
C VAL A 40 4.42 -18.51 2.45
N THR A 41 5.40 -19.38 2.47
CA THR A 41 6.81 -19.00 2.24
C THR A 41 7.07 -18.77 0.75
N PRO A 42 8.17 -18.11 0.37
CA PRO A 42 8.51 -17.95 -1.05
C PRO A 42 8.57 -19.26 -1.83
N ASP A 43 9.09 -20.31 -1.24
CA ASP A 43 9.24 -21.64 -1.90
C ASP A 43 7.90 -22.35 -2.08
N GLU A 44 6.90 -22.05 -1.25
CA GLU A 44 5.56 -22.64 -1.29
C GLU A 44 4.61 -21.94 -2.27
N LEU A 45 4.96 -20.73 -2.75
CA LEU A 45 4.05 -19.86 -3.50
C LEU A 45 3.47 -20.53 -4.75
N SER A 46 4.29 -21.26 -5.50
CA SER A 46 3.83 -21.98 -6.71
C SER A 46 2.86 -23.12 -6.38
N GLY A 47 3.19 -23.93 -5.36
CA GLY A 47 2.34 -25.03 -4.89
C GLY A 47 1.02 -24.52 -4.31
N TYR A 48 1.05 -23.38 -3.62
CA TYR A 48 -0.15 -22.72 -3.12
C TYR A 48 -1.12 -22.41 -4.26
N PHE A 49 -0.70 -21.72 -5.31
CA PHE A 49 -1.58 -21.39 -6.44
C PHE A 49 -2.05 -22.63 -7.22
N ALA A 50 -1.20 -23.65 -7.35
CA ALA A 50 -1.61 -24.91 -7.98
C ALA A 50 -2.81 -25.55 -7.23
N SER A 51 -2.74 -25.59 -5.89
CA SER A 51 -3.82 -26.16 -5.07
C SER A 51 -5.09 -25.30 -5.08
N ARG A 52 -4.97 -23.98 -5.16
CA ARG A 52 -6.12 -23.06 -5.13
C ARG A 52 -6.90 -23.03 -6.44
N ARG A 53 -6.26 -23.28 -7.57
CA ARG A 53 -6.94 -23.37 -8.87
C ARG A 53 -7.98 -24.51 -8.92
N GLU A 54 -7.77 -25.55 -8.13
CA GLU A 54 -8.64 -26.72 -8.07
C GLU A 54 -9.76 -26.59 -7.03
N ASP A 55 -9.73 -25.55 -6.20
CA ASP A 55 -10.69 -25.34 -5.12
C ASP A 55 -11.87 -24.47 -5.57
N PRO A 56 -13.08 -25.04 -5.74
CA PRO A 56 -14.24 -24.30 -6.24
C PRO A 56 -14.80 -23.27 -5.24
N ASP A 57 -14.43 -23.34 -3.97
CA ASP A 57 -14.88 -22.42 -2.94
C ASP A 57 -13.91 -21.24 -2.75
N TRP A 58 -12.70 -21.31 -3.30
CA TRP A 58 -11.72 -20.24 -3.25
C TRP A 58 -12.09 -19.06 -4.18
N ARG A 59 -12.11 -17.85 -3.66
CA ARG A 59 -12.46 -16.61 -4.38
C ARG A 59 -11.27 -15.74 -4.71
N GLY A 60 -10.11 -16.04 -4.15
CA GLY A 60 -8.89 -15.27 -4.38
C GLY A 60 -8.08 -15.04 -3.13
N CYS A 61 -6.98 -14.31 -3.28
CA CYS A 61 -6.15 -13.92 -2.15
C CYS A 61 -5.56 -12.52 -2.32
N ASN A 62 -5.35 -11.85 -1.17
CA ASN A 62 -4.40 -10.74 -1.11
C ASN A 62 -2.98 -11.26 -0.88
N LEU A 63 -2.02 -10.56 -1.45
CA LEU A 63 -0.60 -10.81 -1.22
C LEU A 63 0.04 -9.65 -0.46
N THR A 64 0.82 -10.00 0.55
CA THR A 64 1.73 -9.04 1.21
C THR A 64 3.19 -9.46 1.01
N MET A 65 4.09 -8.90 1.79
CA MET A 65 5.51 -9.27 1.74
C MET A 65 5.70 -10.78 1.93
N PRO A 66 6.61 -11.41 1.18
CA PRO A 66 7.46 -10.87 0.10
C PRO A 66 6.87 -11.05 -1.30
N HIS A 67 5.62 -11.47 -1.45
CA HIS A 67 5.05 -12.09 -2.64
C HIS A 67 4.61 -11.16 -3.76
N LYS A 68 4.39 -9.86 -3.51
CA LYS A 68 3.79 -8.92 -4.49
C LYS A 68 4.52 -8.84 -5.84
N ARG A 69 5.82 -9.13 -5.87
CA ARG A 69 6.62 -9.21 -7.11
C ARG A 69 6.88 -10.66 -7.53
N ALA A 70 7.12 -11.54 -6.57
CA ALA A 70 7.42 -12.94 -6.86
C ALA A 70 6.31 -13.67 -7.60
N VAL A 71 5.05 -13.25 -7.40
CA VAL A 71 3.87 -13.85 -8.03
C VAL A 71 3.77 -13.57 -9.53
N LEU A 72 4.43 -12.54 -10.05
CA LEU A 72 4.30 -12.10 -11.44
C LEU A 72 4.60 -13.22 -12.46
N ASP A 73 5.60 -14.04 -12.18
CA ASP A 73 6.02 -15.13 -13.06
C ASP A 73 5.08 -16.36 -12.98
N LEU A 74 4.15 -16.36 -12.03
CA LEU A 74 3.18 -17.46 -11.81
C LEU A 74 1.79 -17.15 -12.37
N LEU A 75 1.55 -15.90 -12.77
CA LEU A 75 0.24 -15.45 -13.22
C LEU A 75 0.20 -15.33 -14.75
N PRO A 76 -0.75 -16.02 -15.42
CA PRO A 76 -0.91 -15.89 -16.86
C PRO A 76 -1.47 -14.54 -17.29
N GLU A 77 -2.19 -13.86 -16.40
CA GLU A 77 -2.85 -12.59 -16.69
C GLU A 77 -2.62 -11.57 -15.57
N LEU A 78 -2.49 -10.31 -15.97
CA LEU A 78 -2.40 -9.16 -15.07
C LEU A 78 -3.36 -8.08 -15.56
N ASP A 79 -4.02 -7.39 -14.63
CA ASP A 79 -4.72 -6.17 -15.00
C ASP A 79 -3.71 -5.12 -15.53
N PRO A 80 -4.17 -4.14 -16.33
CA PRO A 80 -3.26 -3.17 -16.95
C PRO A 80 -2.44 -2.36 -15.95
N PHE A 81 -2.97 -2.09 -14.74
CA PHE A 81 -2.25 -1.36 -13.71
C PHE A 81 -1.19 -2.24 -13.05
N ALA A 82 -1.54 -3.46 -12.64
CA ALA A 82 -0.60 -4.42 -12.05
C ALA A 82 0.56 -4.74 -13.00
N ALA A 83 0.26 -4.90 -14.30
CA ALA A 83 1.27 -5.12 -15.34
C ALA A 83 2.25 -3.94 -15.45
N ARG A 84 1.74 -2.70 -15.45
CA ARG A 84 2.56 -1.48 -15.54
C ARG A 84 3.46 -1.28 -14.33
N VAL A 85 2.92 -1.45 -13.11
CA VAL A 85 3.68 -1.24 -11.87
C VAL A 85 4.54 -2.45 -11.46
N ARG A 86 4.33 -3.61 -12.11
CA ARG A 86 4.99 -4.88 -11.82
C ARG A 86 4.89 -5.28 -10.35
N ALA A 87 3.69 -5.16 -9.81
CA ALA A 87 3.35 -5.58 -8.45
C ALA A 87 1.87 -5.96 -8.36
N VAL A 88 1.59 -7.10 -7.73
CA VAL A 88 0.25 -7.66 -7.51
C VAL A 88 0.01 -7.76 -6.01
N ASN A 89 -1.14 -7.30 -5.54
CA ASN A 89 -1.58 -7.49 -4.15
C ASN A 89 -2.92 -8.20 -4.01
N ALA A 90 -3.58 -8.52 -5.15
CA ALA A 90 -4.78 -9.35 -5.16
C ALA A 90 -4.76 -10.29 -6.38
N VAL A 91 -5.14 -11.55 -6.18
CA VAL A 91 -5.28 -12.55 -7.25
C VAL A 91 -6.64 -13.18 -7.13
N ILE A 92 -7.35 -13.30 -8.27
CA ILE A 92 -8.64 -13.96 -8.35
C ILE A 92 -8.63 -15.05 -9.45
N PRO A 93 -9.44 -16.09 -9.32
CA PRO A 93 -9.69 -17.02 -10.42
C PRO A 93 -10.54 -16.36 -11.50
N THR A 94 -10.29 -16.68 -12.76
CA THR A 94 -11.17 -16.34 -13.90
C THR A 94 -12.17 -17.45 -14.16
N ALA A 95 -13.16 -17.19 -15.03
CA ALA A 95 -14.14 -18.18 -15.43
C ALA A 95 -13.53 -19.41 -16.14
N GLU A 96 -12.37 -19.24 -16.79
CA GLU A 96 -11.62 -20.30 -17.47
C GLU A 96 -10.65 -21.05 -16.52
N ALA A 97 -10.80 -20.90 -15.19
CA ALA A 97 -9.89 -21.45 -14.18
C ALA A 97 -8.43 -20.97 -14.30
N ASN A 98 -8.20 -19.84 -14.97
CA ASN A 98 -6.95 -19.11 -14.94
C ASN A 98 -6.90 -18.18 -13.70
N LEU A 99 -5.75 -17.54 -13.50
CA LEU A 99 -5.55 -16.55 -12.43
C LEU A 99 -5.24 -15.20 -13.05
N ILE A 100 -5.87 -14.16 -12.52
CA ILE A 100 -5.54 -12.77 -12.87
C ILE A 100 -5.06 -12.01 -11.65
N GLY A 101 -3.96 -11.26 -11.82
CA GLY A 101 -3.37 -10.42 -10.78
C GLY A 101 -3.80 -8.98 -10.88
N HIS A 102 -4.17 -8.40 -9.74
CA HIS A 102 -4.60 -7.00 -9.59
C HIS A 102 -3.72 -6.27 -8.59
N ASN A 103 -3.74 -4.93 -8.67
CA ASN A 103 -3.15 -4.09 -7.64
C ASN A 103 -4.16 -3.07 -7.11
N THR A 104 -4.60 -3.27 -5.87
CA THR A 104 -5.53 -2.39 -5.16
C THR A 104 -4.84 -1.42 -4.21
N ASP A 105 -3.51 -1.54 -3.98
CA ASP A 105 -2.75 -0.68 -3.06
C ASP A 105 -2.85 0.79 -3.45
N ALA A 106 -2.72 1.08 -4.75
CA ALA A 106 -2.76 2.45 -5.25
C ALA A 106 -4.12 3.12 -5.00
N ALA A 107 -5.23 2.40 -5.23
CA ALA A 107 -6.56 2.92 -4.97
C ALA A 107 -6.76 3.26 -3.48
N GLY A 108 -6.33 2.36 -2.59
CA GLY A 108 -6.40 2.58 -1.14
C GLY A 108 -5.50 3.73 -0.67
N PHE A 109 -4.31 3.85 -1.23
CA PHE A 109 -3.38 4.94 -0.91
C PHE A 109 -3.93 6.31 -1.36
N MET A 110 -4.48 6.40 -2.56
CA MET A 110 -4.97 7.65 -3.14
C MET A 110 -6.27 8.16 -2.49
N GLU A 111 -7.06 7.28 -1.91
CA GLU A 111 -8.38 7.63 -1.35
C GLU A 111 -8.32 8.80 -0.35
N PRO A 112 -7.50 8.78 0.72
CA PRO A 112 -7.43 9.88 1.68
C PRO A 112 -6.73 11.14 1.12
N LEU A 113 -6.06 11.05 -0.02
CA LEU A 113 -5.43 12.19 -0.68
C LEU A 113 -6.39 12.95 -1.62
N ARG A 114 -7.51 12.33 -2.03
CA ARG A 114 -8.46 12.95 -2.99
C ARG A 114 -8.92 14.34 -2.60
N PRO A 115 -9.26 14.66 -1.33
CA PRO A 115 -9.63 16.01 -0.95
C PRO A 115 -8.52 17.03 -1.18
N LEU A 116 -7.26 16.66 -0.88
CA LEU A 116 -6.09 17.52 -1.09
C LEU A 116 -5.80 17.73 -2.58
N LEU A 117 -6.02 16.70 -3.39
CA LEU A 117 -5.79 16.75 -4.84
C LEU A 117 -6.85 17.54 -5.60
N ALA A 118 -8.01 17.76 -5.01
CA ALA A 118 -9.07 18.60 -5.59
C ALA A 118 -8.66 20.07 -5.70
N ASP A 119 -7.73 20.51 -4.83
CA ASP A 119 -7.19 21.87 -4.87
C ASP A 119 -6.18 22.03 -6.02
N ARG A 120 -6.11 23.26 -6.56
CA ARG A 120 -5.10 23.59 -7.57
C ARG A 120 -3.76 23.86 -6.90
N HIS A 121 -2.73 23.11 -7.31
CA HIS A 121 -1.36 23.32 -6.88
C HIS A 121 -0.50 23.79 -8.06
N LEU A 122 0.44 24.69 -7.79
CA LEU A 122 1.44 25.14 -8.74
C LEU A 122 2.45 24.03 -9.04
N PHE A 123 2.76 23.22 -8.01
CA PHE A 123 3.67 22.10 -8.08
C PHE A 123 3.29 21.04 -7.06
N ARG A 124 3.56 19.78 -7.37
CA ARG A 124 3.36 18.64 -6.47
C ARG A 124 4.65 17.84 -6.38
N MET A 125 5.09 17.56 -5.15
CA MET A 125 6.30 16.78 -4.90
C MET A 125 6.07 15.71 -3.85
N ALA A 126 6.57 14.51 -4.09
CA ALA A 126 6.52 13.43 -3.11
C ALA A 126 7.91 12.84 -2.85
N ARG A 127 8.22 12.63 -1.57
CA ARG A 127 9.36 11.88 -1.08
C ARG A 127 8.86 10.53 -0.61
N ILE A 128 9.26 9.46 -1.30
CA ILE A 128 8.79 8.09 -1.03
C ILE A 128 9.94 7.30 -0.43
N PHE A 129 9.77 6.82 0.78
CA PHE A 129 10.70 5.95 1.47
C PHE A 129 10.31 4.49 1.23
N GLY A 130 11.17 3.75 0.54
CA GLY A 130 10.95 2.39 0.08
C GLY A 130 10.79 2.26 -1.43
N ALA A 131 11.19 1.09 -1.98
CA ALA A 131 11.07 0.76 -3.39
C ALA A 131 10.48 -0.65 -3.60
N GLY A 132 9.67 -1.12 -2.64
CA GLY A 132 9.00 -2.41 -2.67
C GLY A 132 7.72 -2.42 -3.52
N GLY A 133 6.96 -3.51 -3.42
CA GLY A 133 5.72 -3.68 -4.20
C GLY A 133 4.68 -2.58 -3.97
N ALA A 134 4.47 -2.13 -2.71
CA ALA A 134 3.56 -1.03 -2.43
C ALA A 134 4.07 0.31 -3.00
N ALA A 135 5.38 0.60 -2.86
CA ALA A 135 5.99 1.81 -3.39
C ALA A 135 5.78 1.97 -4.90
N ARG A 136 5.81 0.87 -5.66
CA ARG A 136 5.62 0.89 -7.12
C ARG A 136 4.24 1.38 -7.53
N GLY A 137 3.19 0.83 -6.93
CA GLY A 137 1.81 1.28 -7.17
C GLY A 137 1.59 2.73 -6.73
N ILE A 138 2.11 3.10 -5.56
CA ILE A 138 2.01 4.45 -5.01
C ILE A 138 2.75 5.46 -5.90
N ALA A 139 3.97 5.16 -6.32
CA ALA A 139 4.77 6.05 -7.17
C ALA A 139 4.10 6.28 -8.55
N ASP A 140 3.58 5.22 -9.18
CA ASP A 140 2.87 5.36 -10.45
C ASP A 140 1.57 6.19 -10.30
N ALA A 141 0.81 5.95 -9.22
CA ALA A 141 -0.41 6.71 -8.95
C ALA A 141 -0.11 8.20 -8.70
N LEU A 142 0.90 8.51 -7.88
CA LEU A 142 1.31 9.90 -7.64
C LEU A 142 1.84 10.58 -8.89
N ARG A 143 2.62 9.87 -9.72
CA ARG A 143 3.05 10.38 -11.03
C ARG A 143 1.85 10.71 -11.91
N GLY A 144 0.83 9.86 -11.94
CA GLY A 144 -0.43 10.11 -12.67
C GLY A 144 -1.14 11.39 -12.23
N GLU A 145 -0.96 11.80 -10.96
CA GLU A 145 -1.47 13.05 -10.40
C GLU A 145 -0.48 14.24 -10.55
N GLY A 146 0.60 14.08 -11.31
CA GLY A 146 1.53 15.15 -11.62
C GLY A 146 2.58 15.42 -10.53
N PHE A 147 2.85 14.48 -9.64
CA PHE A 147 3.94 14.63 -8.66
C PHE A 147 5.30 14.39 -9.30
N ALA A 148 6.25 15.26 -8.97
CA ALA A 148 7.68 14.97 -9.04
C ALA A 148 8.04 14.05 -7.86
N LEU A 149 8.89 13.04 -8.09
CA LEU A 149 9.17 12.02 -7.09
C LEU A 149 10.65 11.99 -6.69
N VAL A 150 10.91 11.88 -5.40
CA VAL A 150 12.19 11.45 -4.86
C VAL A 150 11.96 10.12 -4.15
N VAL A 151 12.58 9.06 -4.66
CA VAL A 151 12.45 7.72 -4.08
C VAL A 151 13.72 7.38 -3.32
N ALA A 152 13.59 7.08 -2.02
CA ALA A 152 14.68 6.73 -1.13
C ALA A 152 14.62 5.25 -0.74
N ALA A 153 15.72 4.51 -0.89
CA ALA A 153 15.78 3.11 -0.49
C ALA A 153 17.15 2.75 0.08
N ARG A 154 17.20 1.73 0.96
CA ARG A 154 18.46 1.18 1.49
C ARG A 154 19.36 0.64 0.38
N ARG A 155 18.76 0.03 -0.63
CA ARG A 155 19.42 -0.38 -1.87
C ARG A 155 19.02 0.59 -2.95
N ILE A 156 19.93 1.51 -3.28
CA ILE A 156 19.65 2.60 -4.23
C ILE A 156 19.24 2.05 -5.61
N GLU A 157 19.77 0.89 -6.01
CA GLU A 157 19.45 0.26 -7.28
C GLU A 157 17.95 -0.06 -7.41
N GLN A 158 17.28 -0.36 -6.30
CA GLN A 158 15.83 -0.58 -6.30
C GLN A 158 15.04 0.72 -6.50
N ALA A 159 15.50 1.82 -5.94
CA ALA A 159 14.92 3.12 -6.18
C ALA A 159 15.16 3.58 -7.63
N GLU A 160 16.35 3.35 -8.17
CA GLU A 160 16.70 3.63 -9.56
C GLU A 160 15.85 2.81 -10.54
N GLU A 161 15.66 1.51 -10.28
CA GLU A 161 14.78 0.64 -11.08
C GLU A 161 13.34 1.17 -11.08
N LEU A 162 12.84 1.62 -9.93
CA LEU A 162 11.50 2.18 -9.80
C LEU A 162 11.40 3.48 -10.62
N VAL A 163 12.33 4.40 -10.43
CA VAL A 163 12.34 5.70 -11.10
C VAL A 163 12.56 5.57 -12.61
N GLN A 164 13.36 4.60 -13.07
CA GLN A 164 13.56 4.33 -14.50
C GLN A 164 12.29 3.92 -15.23
N GLY A 165 11.36 3.25 -14.55
CA GLY A 165 10.05 2.88 -15.07
C GLY A 165 9.07 4.06 -15.18
N LEU A 166 9.43 5.21 -14.62
CA LEU A 166 8.65 6.45 -14.64
C LEU A 166 9.36 7.45 -15.57
N ASP A 167 8.62 8.44 -16.11
CA ASP A 167 9.21 9.48 -16.96
C ASP A 167 10.26 10.29 -16.17
N ARG A 168 11.48 10.44 -16.72
CA ARG A 168 12.70 10.82 -15.97
C ARG A 168 12.83 12.30 -15.60
N HIS A 169 12.04 13.21 -16.17
CA HIS A 169 12.36 14.63 -16.11
C HIS A 169 12.32 15.28 -14.71
N PHE A 170 11.61 14.66 -13.74
CA PHE A 170 11.48 15.19 -12.39
C PHE A 170 11.53 14.10 -11.30
N ASN A 171 12.06 12.91 -11.61
CA ASN A 171 12.10 11.79 -10.68
C ASN A 171 13.55 11.42 -10.34
N HIS A 172 13.85 11.29 -9.05
CA HIS A 172 15.19 11.02 -8.54
C HIS A 172 15.19 9.83 -7.60
N ALA A 173 16.24 9.03 -7.67
CA ALA A 173 16.56 7.98 -6.71
C ALA A 173 17.68 8.45 -5.79
N VAL A 174 17.56 8.18 -4.51
CA VAL A 174 18.57 8.48 -3.49
C VAL A 174 18.72 7.32 -2.51
N ALA A 175 19.86 7.25 -1.85
CA ALA A 175 20.04 6.33 -0.72
C ALA A 175 19.19 6.80 0.48
N LEU A 176 18.69 5.86 1.29
CA LEU A 176 17.87 6.18 2.46
C LEU A 176 18.62 7.05 3.46
N GLU A 177 19.91 6.83 3.60
CA GLU A 177 20.84 7.53 4.49
C GLU A 177 20.91 9.04 4.19
N HIS A 178 20.62 9.46 2.94
CA HIS A 178 20.55 10.87 2.57
C HIS A 178 19.57 11.66 3.46
N PHE A 179 18.49 11.03 3.90
CA PHE A 179 17.47 11.68 4.74
C PHE A 179 17.70 11.52 6.23
N ALA A 180 18.69 10.73 6.65
CA ALA A 180 19.00 10.52 8.07
C ALA A 180 19.85 11.64 8.66
N GLU A 181 20.66 12.30 7.83
CA GLU A 181 21.53 13.40 8.27
C GLU A 181 20.84 14.74 8.08
N PRO A 182 21.06 15.71 9.00
CA PRO A 182 20.50 17.04 8.84
C PRO A 182 20.94 17.73 7.54
N THR A 183 20.06 18.54 6.96
CA THR A 183 20.41 19.39 5.82
C THR A 183 20.33 20.87 6.22
N GLU A 184 21.25 21.67 5.67
CA GLU A 184 21.22 23.13 5.77
C GLU A 184 20.32 23.78 4.69
N PHE A 185 19.65 22.96 3.87
CA PHE A 185 18.76 23.46 2.84
C PHE A 185 17.57 24.18 3.46
N ALA A 186 17.46 25.49 3.18
CA ALA A 186 16.32 26.28 3.60
C ALA A 186 15.22 26.19 2.54
N PHE A 187 14.04 25.72 2.94
CA PHE A 187 12.88 25.77 2.07
C PHE A 187 12.43 27.21 1.84
N ASP A 188 12.17 27.54 0.59
CA ASP A 188 11.56 28.80 0.18
C ASP A 188 10.06 28.83 0.51
N ASP A 189 9.34 29.85 0.03
CA ASP A 189 7.88 29.91 0.13
C ASP A 189 7.24 28.68 -0.55
N ARG A 190 6.51 27.87 0.24
CA ARG A 190 5.82 26.67 -0.21
C ARG A 190 4.36 26.92 -0.57
N SER A 191 3.91 28.19 -0.64
CA SER A 191 2.55 28.54 -1.01
C SER A 191 2.16 27.97 -2.37
N GLY A 192 1.05 27.25 -2.42
CA GLY A 192 0.57 26.57 -3.64
C GLY A 192 1.32 25.31 -4.02
N ILE A 193 2.22 24.81 -3.17
CA ILE A 193 2.92 23.53 -3.39
C ILE A 193 2.31 22.46 -2.49
N LEU A 194 2.06 21.28 -3.06
CA LEU A 194 1.70 20.12 -2.28
C LEU A 194 2.94 19.23 -2.11
N ASP A 195 3.51 19.26 -0.93
CA ASP A 195 4.58 18.36 -0.53
C ASP A 195 4.03 17.15 0.21
N LEU A 196 4.45 15.96 -0.19
CA LEU A 196 4.07 14.70 0.43
C LEU A 196 5.32 13.92 0.84
N VAL A 197 5.32 13.38 2.06
CA VAL A 197 6.35 12.47 2.58
C VAL A 197 5.70 11.14 2.90
N VAL A 198 6.11 10.07 2.24
CA VAL A 198 5.44 8.77 2.29
C VAL A 198 6.40 7.70 2.80
N ASN A 199 6.11 7.07 3.92
CA ASN A 199 6.80 5.86 4.35
C ASN A 199 6.08 4.63 3.77
N THR A 200 6.75 3.89 2.89
CA THR A 200 6.28 2.61 2.35
C THR A 200 7.13 1.43 2.83
N THR A 201 8.07 1.69 3.76
CA THR A 201 8.91 0.67 4.39
C THR A 201 8.21 0.06 5.60
N PRO A 202 8.68 -1.08 6.12
CA PRO A 202 8.24 -1.61 7.41
C PRO A 202 8.87 -0.89 8.63
N LEU A 203 9.69 0.14 8.42
CA LEU A 203 10.29 0.92 9.52
C LEU A 203 9.21 1.69 10.27
N GLY A 204 9.27 1.65 11.59
CA GLY A 204 8.25 2.22 12.46
C GLY A 204 7.11 1.26 12.83
N MET A 205 7.05 0.06 12.24
CA MET A 205 6.16 -1.03 12.73
C MET A 205 6.53 -1.45 14.15
N SER A 206 5.58 -2.05 14.85
CA SER A 206 5.82 -2.70 16.15
C SER A 206 6.99 -3.67 16.05
N GLY A 207 8.00 -3.47 16.92
CA GLY A 207 9.23 -4.27 16.93
C GLY A 207 10.25 -3.95 15.83
N ARG A 208 10.06 -2.87 15.09
CA ARG A 208 11.01 -2.36 14.08
C ARG A 208 11.55 -1.00 14.48
N GLU A 209 12.76 -0.70 14.02
CA GLU A 209 13.35 0.63 14.18
C GLU A 209 12.51 1.69 13.47
N PRO A 210 12.49 2.93 13.99
CA PRO A 210 11.87 4.06 13.31
C PRO A 210 12.48 4.31 11.93
N LEU A 211 11.72 4.97 11.05
CA LEU A 211 12.27 5.49 9.81
C LEU A 211 13.35 6.53 10.14
N PRO A 212 14.60 6.37 9.65
CA PRO A 212 15.66 7.34 9.87
C PRO A 212 15.45 8.57 8.96
N ILE A 213 14.70 9.54 9.44
CA ILE A 213 14.45 10.80 8.74
C ILE A 213 14.73 11.98 9.68
N ASP A 214 15.61 12.87 9.25
CA ASP A 214 15.75 14.18 9.87
C ASP A 214 14.69 15.13 9.29
N PHE A 215 13.95 15.81 10.17
CA PHE A 215 12.86 16.68 9.75
C PHE A 215 13.33 17.98 9.08
N SER A 216 14.63 18.29 9.04
CA SER A 216 15.16 19.35 8.17
C SER A 216 14.94 19.08 6.67
N HIS A 217 14.71 17.82 6.29
CA HIS A 217 14.33 17.44 4.93
C HIS A 217 12.82 17.53 4.63
N VAL A 218 12.01 17.82 5.64
CA VAL A 218 10.54 17.90 5.52
C VAL A 218 10.11 19.34 5.32
N PRO A 219 9.53 19.69 4.15
CA PRO A 219 9.08 21.06 3.89
C PRO A 219 7.99 21.49 4.88
N PRO A 220 7.96 22.76 5.28
CA PRO A 220 6.84 23.30 6.05
C PRO A 220 5.50 23.06 5.36
N GLY A 221 4.50 22.61 6.11
CA GLY A 221 3.17 22.31 5.57
C GLY A 221 3.05 20.99 4.81
N ALA A 222 4.12 20.21 4.71
CA ALA A 222 4.07 18.88 4.06
C ALA A 222 3.05 17.96 4.74
N VAL A 223 2.42 17.12 3.94
CA VAL A 223 1.57 16.00 4.40
C VAL A 223 2.45 14.77 4.60
N ILE A 224 2.37 14.16 5.77
CA ILE A 224 3.13 12.97 6.12
C ILE A 224 2.20 11.77 6.09
N TYR A 225 2.50 10.81 5.23
CA TYR A 225 1.72 9.60 5.07
C TYR A 225 2.57 8.37 5.42
N ASP A 226 2.16 7.63 6.43
CA ASP A 226 2.80 6.37 6.80
C ASP A 226 1.88 5.20 6.45
N VAL A 227 2.32 4.27 5.59
CA VAL A 227 1.52 3.09 5.26
C VAL A 227 1.54 2.03 6.36
N VAL A 228 2.42 2.17 7.35
CA VAL A 228 2.42 1.35 8.56
C VAL A 228 1.14 1.64 9.35
N TYR A 229 0.46 0.59 9.79
CA TYR A 229 -0.79 0.67 10.55
C TYR A 229 -0.71 0.01 11.94
N ASP A 230 0.40 -0.60 12.27
CA ASP A 230 0.71 -1.17 13.59
C ASP A 230 2.14 -0.80 14.01
N PRO A 231 2.30 0.12 14.99
CA PRO A 231 1.24 0.80 15.74
C PRO A 231 0.43 1.78 14.89
N VAL A 232 -0.78 2.12 15.32
CA VAL A 232 -1.64 3.10 14.62
C VAL A 232 -1.00 4.48 14.56
N GLU A 233 -0.33 4.88 15.62
CA GLU A 233 0.51 6.08 15.66
C GLU A 233 1.99 5.70 15.67
N THR A 234 2.60 5.71 14.49
CA THR A 234 4.02 5.42 14.33
C THR A 234 4.90 6.55 14.88
N PRO A 235 6.18 6.29 15.17
CA PRO A 235 7.12 7.36 15.55
C PRO A 235 7.16 8.52 14.55
N LEU A 236 7.09 8.20 13.24
CA LEU A 236 7.04 9.20 12.16
C LEU A 236 5.82 10.11 12.29
N LEU A 237 4.61 9.52 12.42
CA LEU A 237 3.37 10.29 12.52
C LEU A 237 3.29 11.12 13.79
N ARG A 238 3.77 10.59 14.91
CA ARG A 238 3.83 11.32 16.19
C ARG A 238 4.72 12.55 16.09
N GLU A 239 5.93 12.39 15.56
CA GLU A 239 6.89 13.51 15.41
C GLU A 239 6.35 14.54 14.39
N ALA A 240 5.78 14.10 13.29
CA ALA A 240 5.17 14.97 12.29
C ALA A 240 4.03 15.82 12.90
N ARG A 241 3.16 15.20 13.69
CA ARG A 241 2.07 15.89 14.37
C ARG A 241 2.57 16.90 15.39
N TYR A 242 3.60 16.52 16.17
CA TYR A 242 4.25 17.44 17.12
C TYR A 242 4.80 18.68 16.43
N ARG A 243 5.29 18.56 15.20
CA ARG A 243 5.78 19.67 14.36
C ARG A 243 4.69 20.41 13.58
N GLY A 244 3.42 20.04 13.75
CA GLY A 244 2.28 20.71 13.10
C GLY A 244 2.00 20.29 11.66
N HIS A 245 2.56 19.17 11.19
CA HIS A 245 2.25 18.63 9.88
C HIS A 245 0.89 17.91 9.86
N THR A 246 0.23 17.93 8.71
CA THR A 246 -0.92 17.04 8.45
C THR A 246 -0.43 15.61 8.31
N VAL A 247 -1.12 14.68 8.99
CA VAL A 247 -0.71 13.26 8.99
C VAL A 247 -1.82 12.35 8.49
N ILE A 248 -1.44 11.33 7.72
CA ILE A 248 -2.32 10.25 7.25
C ILE A 248 -1.71 8.93 7.69
N GLY A 249 -2.46 8.13 8.46
CA GLY A 249 -2.00 6.83 8.94
C GLY A 249 -2.39 5.67 8.03
N GLY A 250 -1.67 4.57 8.16
CA GLY A 250 -1.77 3.40 7.28
C GLY A 250 -3.12 2.67 7.31
N LEU A 251 -3.93 2.84 8.37
CA LEU A 251 -5.28 2.28 8.39
C LEU A 251 -6.17 2.81 7.27
N ALA A 252 -5.97 4.05 6.81
CA ALA A 252 -6.73 4.59 5.69
C ALA A 252 -6.47 3.80 4.41
N MET A 253 -5.19 3.59 4.08
CA MET A 253 -4.80 2.76 2.94
C MET A 253 -5.25 1.31 3.10
N LEU A 254 -5.08 0.73 4.30
CA LEU A 254 -5.45 -0.66 4.57
C LEU A 254 -6.94 -0.91 4.30
N ILE A 255 -7.82 -0.01 4.76
CA ILE A 255 -9.27 -0.12 4.53
C ILE A 255 -9.59 0.10 3.05
N GLY A 256 -9.03 1.13 2.41
CA GLY A 256 -9.30 1.44 1.02
C GLY A 256 -8.88 0.33 0.05
N GLN A 257 -7.67 -0.24 0.21
CA GLN A 257 -7.22 -1.35 -0.63
C GLN A 257 -8.02 -2.64 -0.37
N ALA A 258 -8.43 -2.87 0.89
CA ALA A 258 -9.25 -4.02 1.23
C ALA A 258 -10.66 -3.89 0.64
N ALA A 259 -11.22 -2.68 0.54
CA ALA A 259 -12.52 -2.46 -0.09
C ALA A 259 -12.52 -2.82 -1.57
N ALA A 260 -11.49 -2.40 -2.31
CA ALA A 260 -11.32 -2.78 -3.70
C ALA A 260 -11.12 -4.31 -3.88
N ALA A 261 -10.34 -4.93 -2.99
CA ALA A 261 -10.14 -6.38 -3.02
C ALA A 261 -11.41 -7.15 -2.62
N PHE A 262 -12.20 -6.63 -1.68
CA PHE A 262 -13.47 -7.25 -1.26
C PHE A 262 -14.45 -7.39 -2.42
N GLU A 263 -14.58 -6.35 -3.24
CA GLU A 263 -15.42 -6.38 -4.43
C GLU A 263 -14.95 -7.44 -5.44
N LEU A 264 -13.62 -7.58 -5.62
CA LEU A 264 -13.05 -8.61 -6.49
C LEU A 264 -13.37 -10.04 -5.98
N PHE A 265 -13.30 -10.27 -4.67
CA PHE A 265 -13.48 -11.60 -4.08
C PHE A 265 -14.94 -12.01 -3.91
N PHE A 266 -15.79 -11.07 -3.51
CA PHE A 266 -17.15 -11.36 -3.08
C PHE A 266 -18.23 -10.77 -4.00
N GLY A 267 -17.85 -10.01 -5.03
CA GLY A 267 -18.75 -9.47 -6.04
C GLY A 267 -19.70 -8.37 -5.55
N ALA A 268 -19.45 -7.86 -4.33
CA ALA A 268 -20.25 -6.80 -3.73
C ALA A 268 -19.36 -5.65 -3.25
N PRO A 269 -19.79 -4.39 -3.36
CA PRO A 269 -19.02 -3.28 -2.82
C PRO A 269 -18.95 -3.36 -1.28
N ALA A 270 -17.79 -3.03 -0.73
CA ALA A 270 -17.60 -2.96 0.71
C ALA A 270 -18.54 -1.92 1.33
N PRO A 271 -19.22 -2.19 2.48
CA PRO A 271 -20.19 -1.29 3.11
C PRO A 271 -19.49 -0.15 3.87
N ARG A 272 -18.91 0.79 3.12
CA ARG A 272 -18.05 1.88 3.59
C ARG A 272 -18.76 2.88 4.54
N GLN A 273 -20.09 2.90 4.59
CA GLN A 273 -20.87 3.67 5.58
C GLN A 273 -20.58 3.23 7.03
N HIS A 274 -19.96 2.07 7.24
CA HIS A 274 -19.56 1.54 8.55
C HIS A 274 -18.06 1.75 8.86
N ASP A 275 -17.35 2.53 8.10
CA ASP A 275 -15.89 2.72 8.27
C ASP A 275 -15.51 3.28 9.65
N ALA A 276 -16.36 4.10 10.28
CA ALA A 276 -16.10 4.60 11.62
C ALA A 276 -16.06 3.45 12.65
N GLU A 277 -17.05 2.58 12.63
CA GLU A 277 -17.12 1.39 13.49
C GLU A 277 -15.98 0.40 13.21
N LEU A 278 -15.63 0.22 11.91
CA LEU A 278 -14.51 -0.60 11.53
C LEU A 278 -13.19 -0.05 12.06
N ARG A 279 -12.98 1.27 12.03
CA ARG A 279 -11.77 1.90 12.58
C ARG A 279 -11.66 1.68 14.09
N GLU A 280 -12.74 1.81 14.84
CA GLU A 280 -12.78 1.50 16.27
C GLU A 280 -12.35 0.06 16.53
N LEU A 281 -12.93 -0.90 15.79
CA LEU A 281 -12.55 -2.31 15.88
C LEU A 281 -11.08 -2.58 15.57
N LEU A 282 -10.49 -1.87 14.61
CA LEU A 282 -9.10 -2.03 14.22
C LEU A 282 -8.10 -1.37 15.19
N THR A 283 -8.57 -0.47 16.05
CA THR A 283 -7.74 0.26 17.02
C THR A 283 -7.91 -0.21 18.46
N SER A 284 -8.90 -1.06 18.73
CA SER A 284 -9.07 -1.78 20.00
C SER A 284 -8.08 -2.95 20.10
#